data_a313a81ea84f514acb8c94348b25665d
#
_entry.id   a313a81ea84f514acb8c94348b25665d
#
_cell.length_a   1.000
_cell.length_b   1.000
_cell.length_c   1.000
_cell.angle_alpha   90.00
_cell.angle_beta   90.00
_cell.angle_gamma   90.00
#
_symmetry.space_group_name_H-M   'P 1'
#
loop_
_entity.id
_entity.type
_entity.pdbx_description
1 polymer ?
#
loop_
_entity_poly.entity_id
_entity_poly.type
_entity_poly.pdbx_seq_one_letter_code
_entity_poly.pdbx_strand_id
1 'polypeptide(L)'
;MKIYVASSWRNSLQPAIVCVLQGCGHEVYDFRNPAPGNTGFNWREIDPNWQEWTPDEYRKALEHPIAKAGFALDMNALRECEACVLVLPSGRSASFEFGWAIGSGKIGAVVMFEKCEPELMYRGSPILTTTNELIDWADELRHR
;
A
#
# COMPACT_ATOMS: atom_id res chain seq x y z
N MET A 1 8.47 -13.97 3.10
CA MET A 1 7.29 -13.39 3.77
C MET A 1 6.34 -12.79 2.76
N LYS A 2 5.08 -12.59 3.15
CA LYS A 2 4.09 -11.81 2.39
C LYS A 2 4.18 -10.34 2.81
N ILE A 3 4.44 -9.45 1.86
CA ILE A 3 4.58 -8.00 2.09
C ILE A 3 3.47 -7.25 1.36
N TYR A 4 2.78 -6.38 2.07
CA TYR A 4 1.83 -5.43 1.50
C TYR A 4 2.53 -4.11 1.18
N VAL A 5 2.44 -3.64 -0.06
CA VAL A 5 3.01 -2.36 -0.48
C VAL A 5 1.89 -1.33 -0.58
N ALA A 6 1.85 -0.41 0.38
CA ALA A 6 0.90 0.70 0.42
C ALA A 6 1.52 1.93 -0.22
N SER A 7 0.84 2.53 -1.19
CA SER A 7 1.29 3.75 -1.88
C SER A 7 0.13 4.39 -2.64
N SER A 8 0.42 5.43 -3.39
CA SER A 8 -0.53 6.10 -4.28
C SER A 8 -0.38 5.62 -5.72
N TRP A 9 -1.49 5.59 -6.47
CA TRP A 9 -1.47 5.41 -7.92
C TRP A 9 -0.61 6.45 -8.64
N ARG A 10 -0.42 7.62 -8.05
CA ARG A 10 0.40 8.71 -8.59
C ARG A 10 1.89 8.54 -8.32
N ASN A 11 2.27 7.57 -7.49
CA ASN A 11 3.67 7.34 -7.15
C ASN A 11 4.35 6.45 -8.20
N SER A 12 5.21 7.04 -9.02
CA SER A 12 5.96 6.33 -10.07
C SER A 12 7.04 5.40 -9.52
N LEU A 13 7.44 5.55 -8.26
CA LEU A 13 8.43 4.70 -7.60
C LEU A 13 7.86 3.36 -7.15
N GLN A 14 6.56 3.28 -6.88
CA GLN A 14 5.92 2.09 -6.33
C GLN A 14 6.23 0.79 -7.11
N PRO A 15 6.16 0.76 -8.46
CA PRO A 15 6.49 -0.45 -9.20
C PRO A 15 7.94 -0.93 -9.00
N ALA A 16 8.88 0.00 -8.87
CA ALA A 16 10.28 -0.33 -8.60
C ALA A 16 10.45 -0.95 -7.20
N ILE A 17 9.75 -0.44 -6.20
CA ILE A 17 9.78 -1.01 -4.84
C ILE A 17 9.22 -2.44 -4.85
N VAL A 18 8.11 -2.68 -5.55
CA VAL A 18 7.55 -4.03 -5.72
C VAL A 18 8.59 -4.97 -6.32
N CYS A 19 9.25 -4.55 -7.41
CA CYS A 19 10.31 -5.34 -8.07
C CYS A 19 11.48 -5.64 -7.12
N VAL A 20 11.94 -4.68 -6.35
CA VAL A 20 13.04 -4.88 -5.38
C VAL A 20 12.66 -5.93 -4.35
N LEU A 21 11.49 -5.80 -3.73
CA LEU A 21 11.03 -6.75 -2.70
C LEU A 21 10.83 -8.16 -3.25
N GLN A 22 10.30 -8.28 -4.48
CA GLN A 22 10.18 -9.57 -5.17
C GLN A 22 11.56 -10.16 -5.48
N GLY A 23 12.51 -9.32 -5.91
CA GLY A 23 13.90 -9.72 -6.14
C GLY A 23 14.60 -10.21 -4.88
N CYS A 24 14.21 -9.72 -3.70
CA CYS A 24 14.66 -10.22 -2.40
C CYS A 24 13.95 -11.52 -1.96
N GLY A 25 13.09 -12.11 -2.80
CA GLY A 25 12.45 -13.40 -2.53
C GLY A 25 11.16 -13.32 -1.70
N HIS A 26 10.52 -12.17 -1.64
CA HIS A 26 9.24 -12.00 -0.95
C HIS A 26 8.06 -12.12 -1.90
N GLU A 27 6.93 -12.59 -1.39
CA GLU A 27 5.63 -12.47 -2.03
C GLU A 27 5.08 -11.08 -1.75
N VAL A 28 4.77 -10.31 -2.79
CA VAL A 28 4.39 -8.90 -2.66
C VAL A 28 2.97 -8.69 -3.16
N TYR A 29 2.11 -8.11 -2.32
CA TYR A 29 0.83 -7.61 -2.76
C TYR A 29 0.99 -6.22 -3.37
N ASP A 30 0.62 -6.12 -4.64
CA ASP A 30 0.64 -4.91 -5.44
C ASP A 30 -0.79 -4.51 -5.80
N PHE A 31 -1.27 -3.38 -5.31
CA PHE A 31 -2.64 -2.91 -5.57
C PHE A 31 -2.91 -2.60 -7.04
N ARG A 32 -1.87 -2.48 -7.86
CA ARG A 32 -1.99 -2.31 -9.32
C ARG A 32 -2.24 -3.63 -10.05
N ASN A 33 -1.92 -4.74 -9.39
CA ASN A 33 -2.11 -6.11 -9.88
C ASN A 33 -2.60 -7.00 -8.73
N PRO A 34 -3.78 -6.71 -8.15
CA PRO A 34 -4.22 -7.34 -6.89
C PRO A 34 -4.63 -8.80 -7.06
N ALA A 35 -4.93 -9.23 -8.29
CA ALA A 35 -5.27 -10.59 -8.64
C ALA A 35 -5.02 -10.83 -10.13
N PRO A 36 -4.90 -12.11 -10.60
CA PRO A 36 -4.72 -12.42 -12.01
C PRO A 36 -5.82 -11.76 -12.88
N GLY A 37 -5.39 -10.97 -13.89
CA GLY A 37 -6.31 -10.27 -14.79
C GLY A 37 -6.98 -9.03 -14.21
N ASN A 38 -6.68 -8.67 -12.97
CA ASN A 38 -7.19 -7.47 -12.31
C ASN A 38 -6.09 -6.40 -12.29
N THR A 39 -6.37 -5.23 -12.84
CA THR A 39 -5.45 -4.10 -12.94
C THR A 39 -5.66 -3.04 -11.85
N GLY A 40 -6.41 -3.37 -10.81
CA GLY A 40 -6.65 -2.53 -9.65
C GLY A 40 -7.99 -1.78 -9.71
N PHE A 41 -8.35 -1.18 -8.58
CA PHE A 41 -9.59 -0.44 -8.40
C PHE A 41 -9.47 1.00 -8.91
N ASN A 42 -10.54 1.48 -9.56
CA ASN A 42 -10.68 2.87 -9.96
C ASN A 42 -12.13 3.33 -9.78
N TRP A 43 -12.34 4.48 -9.12
CA TRP A 43 -13.65 5.09 -8.93
C TRP A 43 -14.40 5.34 -10.24
N ARG A 44 -13.67 5.58 -11.32
CA ARG A 44 -14.23 5.80 -12.66
C ARG A 44 -15.05 4.61 -13.15
N GLU A 45 -14.75 3.40 -12.69
CA GLU A 45 -15.53 2.20 -13.03
C GLU A 45 -16.95 2.25 -12.42
N ILE A 46 -17.13 3.02 -11.35
CA ILE A 46 -18.42 3.24 -10.70
C ILE A 46 -19.11 4.45 -11.33
N ASP A 47 -18.41 5.57 -11.43
CA ASP A 47 -18.93 6.82 -12.00
C ASP A 47 -17.80 7.65 -12.63
N PRO A 48 -17.86 7.96 -13.93
CA PRO A 48 -16.87 8.82 -14.59
C PRO A 48 -16.76 10.21 -13.94
N ASN A 49 -17.82 10.68 -13.29
CA ASN A 49 -17.88 11.99 -12.64
C ASN A 49 -17.66 11.90 -11.09
N TRP A 50 -16.93 10.90 -10.62
CA TRP A 50 -16.68 10.68 -9.19
C TRP A 50 -16.10 11.88 -8.44
N GLN A 51 -15.38 12.76 -9.15
CA GLN A 51 -14.81 13.98 -8.55
C GLN A 51 -15.87 14.99 -8.10
N GLU A 52 -17.08 14.90 -8.67
CA GLU A 52 -18.21 15.78 -8.34
C GLU A 52 -19.09 15.25 -7.19
N TRP A 53 -18.77 14.09 -6.63
CA TRP A 53 -19.58 13.49 -5.57
C TRP A 53 -19.69 14.37 -4.34
N THR A 54 -20.91 14.48 -3.82
CA THR A 54 -21.16 14.94 -2.46
C THR A 54 -20.71 13.87 -1.46
N PRO A 55 -20.54 14.20 -0.17
CA PRO A 55 -20.24 13.22 0.87
C PRO A 55 -21.26 12.07 0.93
N ASP A 56 -22.54 12.36 0.71
CA ASP A 56 -23.59 11.33 0.70
C ASP A 56 -23.48 10.40 -0.51
N GLU A 57 -23.19 10.96 -1.68
CA GLU A 57 -22.94 10.18 -2.90
C GLU A 57 -21.71 9.28 -2.76
N TYR A 58 -20.62 9.79 -2.19
CA TYR A 58 -19.45 9.00 -1.87
C TYR A 58 -19.78 7.85 -0.92
N ARG A 59 -20.50 8.12 0.16
CA ARG A 59 -20.91 7.11 1.13
C ARG A 59 -21.72 5.98 0.47
N LYS A 60 -22.62 6.33 -0.46
CA LYS A 60 -23.40 5.35 -1.23
C LYS A 60 -22.53 4.57 -2.22
N ALA A 61 -21.55 5.22 -2.84
CA ALA A 61 -20.62 4.59 -3.78
C ALA A 61 -19.75 3.50 -3.11
N LEU A 62 -19.43 3.64 -1.82
CA LEU A 62 -18.73 2.60 -1.05
C LEU A 62 -19.52 1.28 -0.97
N GLU A 63 -20.84 1.31 -1.13
CA GLU A 63 -21.70 0.11 -1.14
C GLU A 63 -21.80 -0.54 -2.54
N HIS A 64 -21.23 0.09 -3.56
CA HIS A 64 -21.20 -0.49 -4.91
C HIS A 64 -20.39 -1.79 -4.93
N PRO A 65 -20.83 -2.84 -5.67
CA PRO A 65 -20.11 -4.12 -5.73
C PRO A 65 -18.64 -4.01 -6.11
N ILE A 66 -18.28 -3.10 -7.02
CA ILE A 66 -16.89 -2.85 -7.43
C ILE A 66 -16.06 -2.31 -6.25
N ALA A 67 -16.61 -1.36 -5.48
CA ALA A 67 -15.94 -0.83 -4.29
C ALA A 67 -15.77 -1.90 -3.20
N LYS A 68 -16.81 -2.69 -2.95
CA LYS A 68 -16.77 -3.79 -1.98
C LYS A 68 -15.73 -4.85 -2.37
N ALA A 69 -15.65 -5.20 -3.66
CA ALA A 69 -14.68 -6.17 -4.16
C ALA A 69 -13.24 -5.64 -4.02
N GLY A 70 -12.99 -4.39 -4.37
CA GLY A 70 -11.68 -3.76 -4.20
C GLY A 70 -11.25 -3.70 -2.74
N PHE A 71 -12.15 -3.27 -1.87
CA PHE A 71 -11.91 -3.25 -0.42
C PHE A 71 -11.60 -4.65 0.13
N ALA A 72 -12.34 -5.68 -0.29
CA ALA A 72 -12.11 -7.06 0.15
C ALA A 72 -10.73 -7.58 -0.27
N LEU A 73 -10.28 -7.30 -1.50
CA LEU A 73 -8.95 -7.68 -1.98
C LEU A 73 -7.85 -7.05 -1.12
N ASP A 74 -7.93 -5.74 -0.89
CA ASP A 74 -6.93 -5.02 -0.09
C ASP A 74 -6.93 -5.50 1.37
N MET A 75 -8.10 -5.64 1.99
CA MET A 75 -8.21 -6.08 3.38
C MET A 75 -7.77 -7.52 3.57
N ASN A 76 -8.07 -8.42 2.64
CA ASN A 76 -7.59 -9.79 2.72
C ASN A 76 -6.06 -9.85 2.63
N ALA A 77 -5.47 -9.08 1.71
CA ALA A 77 -4.03 -8.97 1.60
C ALA A 77 -3.38 -8.39 2.88
N LEU A 78 -3.99 -7.36 3.47
CA LEU A 78 -3.54 -6.77 4.75
C LEU A 78 -3.61 -7.78 5.91
N ARG A 79 -4.67 -8.59 5.97
CA ARG A 79 -4.80 -9.62 7.00
C ARG A 79 -3.74 -10.72 6.85
N GLU A 80 -3.46 -11.11 5.62
CA GLU A 80 -2.53 -12.21 5.30
C GLU A 80 -1.06 -11.78 5.33
N CYS A 81 -0.75 -10.50 5.13
CA CYS A 81 0.63 -10.04 5.12
C CYS A 81 1.30 -10.16 6.50
N GLU A 82 2.60 -10.35 6.48
CA GLU A 82 3.46 -10.37 7.66
C GLU A 82 4.14 -9.02 7.86
N ALA A 83 4.34 -8.28 6.76
CA ALA A 83 4.95 -6.96 6.76
C ALA A 83 4.21 -6.01 5.83
N CYS A 84 4.32 -4.72 6.10
CA CYS A 84 3.74 -3.65 5.28
C CYS A 84 4.77 -2.55 5.04
N VAL A 85 4.89 -2.12 3.80
CA VAL A 85 5.78 -1.02 3.40
C VAL A 85 4.93 0.15 2.91
N LEU A 86 5.11 1.32 3.50
CA LEU A 86 4.52 2.56 3.03
C LEU A 86 5.52 3.29 2.14
N VAL A 87 5.19 3.45 0.86
CA VAL A 87 6.06 4.13 -0.12
C VAL A 87 5.59 5.56 -0.32
N LEU A 88 6.41 6.52 0.10
CA LEU A 88 6.10 7.95 -0.01
C LEU A 88 6.56 8.52 -1.36
N PRO A 89 5.87 9.54 -1.89
CA PRO A 89 4.64 10.13 -1.38
C PRO A 89 3.44 9.19 -1.54
N SER A 90 2.55 9.19 -0.54
CA SER A 90 1.39 8.31 -0.51
C SER A 90 0.08 9.07 -0.35
N GLY A 91 -1.03 8.43 -0.73
CA GLY A 91 -2.36 8.94 -0.47
C GLY A 91 -2.87 8.59 0.93
N ARG A 92 -4.08 9.05 1.23
CA ARG A 92 -4.72 8.85 2.54
C ARG A 92 -5.04 7.40 2.82
N SER A 93 -5.50 6.64 1.82
CA SER A 93 -5.77 5.20 1.95
C SER A 93 -4.51 4.42 2.32
N ALA A 94 -3.39 4.70 1.66
CA ALA A 94 -2.12 4.04 1.94
C ALA A 94 -1.66 4.26 3.39
N SER A 95 -1.80 5.48 3.91
CA SER A 95 -1.49 5.80 5.31
C SER A 95 -2.43 5.08 6.27
N PHE A 96 -3.72 4.96 5.93
CA PHE A 96 -4.70 4.22 6.71
C PHE A 96 -4.38 2.72 6.74
N GLU A 97 -4.06 2.13 5.60
CA GLU A 97 -3.66 0.73 5.46
C GLU A 97 -2.41 0.42 6.27
N PHE A 98 -1.39 1.26 6.16
CA PHE A 98 -0.15 1.13 6.92
C PHE A 98 -0.41 1.22 8.44
N GLY A 99 -1.19 2.20 8.88
CA GLY A 99 -1.57 2.35 10.29
C GLY A 99 -2.33 1.14 10.81
N TRP A 100 -3.24 0.58 10.01
CA TRP A 100 -3.95 -0.65 10.35
C TRP A 100 -2.99 -1.83 10.49
N ALA A 101 -2.05 -1.99 9.56
CA ALA A 101 -1.08 -3.08 9.59
C ALA A 101 -0.20 -3.01 10.86
N ILE A 102 0.35 -1.84 11.18
CA ILE A 102 1.17 -1.64 12.38
C ILE A 102 0.35 -1.89 13.64
N GLY A 103 -0.87 -1.35 13.69
CA GLY A 103 -1.79 -1.56 14.83
C GLY A 103 -2.19 -3.02 15.02
N SER A 104 -2.14 -3.81 13.95
CA SER A 104 -2.40 -5.27 13.96
C SER A 104 -1.15 -6.10 14.25
N GLY A 105 -0.02 -5.47 14.59
CA GLY A 105 1.22 -6.15 14.94
C GLY A 105 2.07 -6.60 13.75
N LYS A 106 1.80 -6.11 12.55
CA LYS A 106 2.62 -6.40 11.37
C LYS A 106 3.94 -5.63 11.44
N ILE A 107 4.97 -6.18 10.81
CA ILE A 107 6.26 -5.50 10.68
C ILE A 107 6.10 -4.38 9.64
N GLY A 108 6.60 -3.18 9.94
CA GLY A 108 6.46 -2.04 9.04
C GLY A 108 7.76 -1.35 8.72
N ALA A 109 7.79 -0.71 7.52
CA ALA A 109 8.82 0.25 7.15
C ALA A 109 8.22 1.34 6.27
N VAL A 110 8.78 2.54 6.36
CA VAL A 110 8.42 3.69 5.51
C VAL A 110 9.57 3.94 4.54
N VAL A 111 9.28 3.94 3.25
CA VAL A 111 10.24 4.26 2.19
C VAL A 111 10.10 5.72 1.81
N MET A 112 11.17 6.48 2.00
CA MET A 112 11.25 7.91 1.71
C MET A 112 12.55 8.21 0.96
N PHE A 113 12.55 8.00 -0.35
CA PHE A 113 13.75 8.20 -1.20
C PHE A 113 13.90 9.64 -1.67
N GLU A 114 12.85 10.43 -1.60
CA GLU A 114 12.84 11.83 -1.97
C GLU A 114 12.24 12.67 -0.83
N LYS A 115 12.47 13.97 -0.90
CA LYS A 115 11.90 14.91 0.07
C LYS A 115 10.37 14.84 0.04
N CYS A 116 9.77 14.50 1.16
CA CYS A 116 8.33 14.48 1.39
C CYS A 116 7.99 15.28 2.64
N GLU A 117 6.72 15.59 2.82
CA GLU A 117 6.25 16.21 4.06
C GLU A 117 6.51 15.26 5.24
N PRO A 118 7.19 15.74 6.30
CA PRO A 118 7.48 14.91 7.46
C PRO A 118 6.23 14.68 8.31
N GLU A 119 6.09 13.45 8.81
CA GLU A 119 4.98 13.05 9.67
C GLU A 119 5.52 12.46 10.98
N LEU A 120 5.02 12.95 12.11
CA LEU A 120 5.49 12.53 13.43
C LEU A 120 5.27 11.02 13.68
N MET A 121 4.12 10.49 13.25
CA MET A 121 3.74 9.10 13.54
C MET A 121 4.57 8.06 12.78
N TYR A 122 5.31 8.47 11.74
CA TYR A 122 6.24 7.56 11.06
C TYR A 122 7.42 7.13 11.95
N ARG A 123 7.65 7.83 13.06
CA ARG A 123 8.67 7.44 14.06
C ARG A 123 8.44 6.02 14.61
N GLY A 124 7.23 5.50 14.53
CA GLY A 124 6.90 4.14 14.97
C GLY A 124 7.46 3.01 14.10
N SER A 125 8.11 3.35 12.98
CA SER A 125 8.68 2.38 12.04
C SER A 125 10.02 2.88 11.50
N PRO A 126 10.91 1.99 11.03
CA PRO A 126 12.13 2.43 10.35
C PRO A 126 11.80 3.24 9.10
N ILE A 127 12.57 4.31 8.87
CA ILE A 127 12.52 5.14 7.67
C ILE A 127 13.69 4.73 6.78
N LEU A 128 13.38 4.18 5.63
CA LEU A 128 14.35 3.70 4.65
C LEU A 128 14.53 4.78 3.58
N THR A 129 15.73 5.33 3.48
CA THR A 129 16.00 6.49 2.61
C THR A 129 16.75 6.14 1.33
N THR A 130 17.22 4.89 1.22
CA THR A 130 17.95 4.40 0.04
C THR A 130 17.48 2.99 -0.36
N THR A 131 17.75 2.64 -1.62
CA THR A 131 17.47 1.28 -2.10
C THR A 131 18.25 0.22 -1.32
N ASN A 132 19.49 0.51 -0.92
CA ASN A 132 20.29 -0.43 -0.12
C ASN A 132 19.64 -0.68 1.24
N GLU A 133 19.16 0.34 1.93
CA GLU A 133 18.44 0.19 3.19
C GLU A 133 17.17 -0.66 3.03
N LEU A 134 16.44 -0.50 1.92
CA LEU A 134 15.28 -1.32 1.61
C LEU A 134 15.67 -2.80 1.40
N ILE A 135 16.76 -3.05 0.67
CA ILE A 135 17.27 -4.41 0.45
C ILE A 135 17.71 -5.04 1.76
N ASP A 136 18.48 -4.32 2.56
CA ASP A 136 18.96 -4.81 3.87
C ASP A 136 17.77 -5.15 4.79
N TRP A 137 16.78 -4.26 4.86
CA TRP A 137 15.56 -4.52 5.62
C TRP A 137 14.80 -5.75 5.12
N ALA A 138 14.66 -5.90 3.80
CA ALA A 138 13.99 -7.05 3.19
C ALA A 138 14.75 -8.36 3.46
N ASP A 139 16.08 -8.33 3.41
CA ASP A 139 16.91 -9.49 3.73
C ASP A 139 16.81 -9.89 5.21
N GLU A 140 16.77 -8.92 6.12
CA GLU A 140 16.53 -9.19 7.55
C GLU A 140 15.19 -9.91 7.78
N LEU A 141 14.14 -9.59 7.02
CA LEU A 141 12.85 -10.26 7.14
C LEU A 141 12.92 -11.75 6.84
N ARG A 142 13.84 -12.18 5.97
CA ARG A 142 14.02 -13.61 5.64
C ARG A 142 14.61 -14.41 6.78
N HIS A 143 15.26 -13.76 7.74
CA HIS A 143 15.90 -14.37 8.89
C HIS A 143 15.05 -14.34 10.17
N ARG A 144 13.85 -13.80 10.07
CA ARG A 144 12.86 -13.81 11.16
C ARG A 144 11.94 -15.01 11.05
#